data_89f548ff73363ff9e009af4d6e60e33e
#
_entry.id   89f548ff73363ff9e009af4d6e60e33e
#
_cell.length_a   1.000
_cell.length_b   1.000
_cell.length_c   1.000
_cell.angle_alpha   90.00
_cell.angle_beta   90.00
_cell.angle_gamma   90.00
#
_symmetry.space_group_name_H-M   'P 1'
#
loop_
_entity.id
_entity.type
_entity.pdbx_description
1 polymer ?
#
loop_
_entity_poly.entity_id
_entity_poly.type
_entity_poly.pdbx_seq_one_letter_code
_entity_poly.pdbx_strand_id
1 'polypeptide(L)'
;MNKEFEAHFSELGYTQPTAIQTGVEAPLTNGENVVGLAPTGSGKTVAFALPLLAKILPGDGTQLLILAPSQELAQQTTRVMRDWAAIIGVNVAALTGGANVKRQIERLKKNPEVVVGTPGRVLNLLDDHRLKAHLLTSIVIDEADELLAGETRTDVEDIIREAPGDVQLSFFSATKSEALDQLTSEFGIEVTTVDVRDIDETQGQVKHGLMTLPANQRAVMLRRFSRIPGFQALVFFNQLGELERAAASMRHEHVAAVSLAGKQRQVQRADAMRDFRNGKVKFLLTTDVAARGLDIPNLPAVINYDLPGSLVTYTHRVGRTGRMGASGLVINFGNDHDIRSLKQVLRGSDYQLQPLYFAHNAFVDERPQRVESVGSVAKKTARPEQGSKAKVHSGEKPSGTDSTTAKPKSQRAKATSHSSKKNDSAKVQAASKKPHTHKKHSKNKGMRHKHQLKNQEGK
;
A
#
# COMPACT_ATOMS: atom_id res chain seq x y z
N MET A 1 29.73 12.32 9.30
CA MET A 1 29.72 11.36 8.15
C MET A 1 31.13 10.88 7.84
N ASN A 2 31.34 9.60 7.50
CA ASN A 2 32.64 9.07 7.06
C ASN A 2 33.04 9.74 5.72
N LYS A 3 34.33 10.08 5.53
CA LYS A 3 34.83 10.74 4.32
C LYS A 3 34.53 10.00 3.01
N GLU A 4 34.51 8.66 3.05
CA GLU A 4 34.17 7.84 1.88
C GLU A 4 32.70 8.00 1.48
N PHE A 5 31.80 8.11 2.48
CA PHE A 5 30.38 8.38 2.24
C PHE A 5 30.12 9.82 1.77
N GLU A 6 30.91 10.80 2.22
CA GLU A 6 30.79 12.20 1.76
C GLU A 6 31.05 12.35 0.27
N ALA A 7 32.07 11.66 -0.26
CA ALA A 7 32.35 11.67 -1.68
C ALA A 7 31.16 11.12 -2.50
N HIS A 8 30.65 9.97 -2.11
CA HIS A 8 29.51 9.34 -2.80
C HIS A 8 28.20 10.12 -2.64
N PHE A 9 28.00 10.75 -1.48
CA PHE A 9 26.85 11.64 -1.24
C PHE A 9 26.82 12.79 -2.26
N SER A 10 27.99 13.40 -2.51
CA SER A 10 28.16 14.47 -3.49
C SER A 10 28.00 13.97 -4.94
N GLU A 11 28.51 12.77 -5.27
CA GLU A 11 28.35 12.13 -6.59
C GLU A 11 26.89 11.87 -6.93
N LEU A 12 26.07 11.51 -5.94
CA LEU A 12 24.62 11.33 -6.08
C LEU A 12 23.86 12.65 -6.22
N GLY A 13 24.56 13.80 -6.17
CA GLY A 13 23.96 15.13 -6.32
C GLY A 13 23.31 15.68 -5.04
N TYR A 14 23.55 15.03 -3.89
CA TYR A 14 23.08 15.54 -2.61
C TYR A 14 24.00 16.68 -2.16
N THR A 15 23.42 17.84 -1.83
CA THR A 15 24.17 19.03 -1.43
C THR A 15 24.35 19.16 0.08
N GLN A 16 23.36 18.67 0.84
CA GLN A 16 23.37 18.70 2.30
C GLN A 16 22.49 17.58 2.87
N PRO A 17 22.80 17.07 4.07
CA PRO A 17 21.96 16.12 4.76
C PRO A 17 20.56 16.70 5.07
N THR A 18 19.54 15.88 5.00
CA THR A 18 18.18 16.25 5.41
C THR A 18 18.07 16.36 6.93
N ALA A 19 16.99 16.98 7.43
CA ALA A 19 16.77 17.15 8.86
C ALA A 19 16.83 15.83 9.63
N ILE A 20 16.23 14.76 9.09
CA ILE A 20 16.28 13.43 9.74
C ILE A 20 17.69 12.84 9.72
N GLN A 21 18.43 12.99 8.62
CA GLN A 21 19.80 12.48 8.53
C GLN A 21 20.71 13.13 9.57
N THR A 22 20.60 14.47 9.71
CA THR A 22 21.36 15.21 10.74
C THR A 22 20.94 14.84 12.16
N GLY A 23 19.62 14.72 12.40
CA GLY A 23 19.09 14.48 13.74
C GLY A 23 19.42 13.11 14.31
N VAL A 24 19.47 12.06 13.48
CA VAL A 24 19.73 10.69 13.96
C VAL A 24 21.20 10.26 13.91
N GLU A 25 22.08 11.03 13.26
CA GLU A 25 23.50 10.65 13.07
C GLU A 25 24.19 10.41 14.42
N ALA A 26 24.14 11.35 15.34
CA ALA A 26 24.81 11.26 16.62
C ALA A 26 24.21 10.14 17.52
N PRO A 27 22.90 10.07 17.77
CA PRO A 27 22.31 8.97 18.55
C PRO A 27 22.63 7.58 18.00
N LEU A 28 22.49 7.38 16.67
CA LEU A 28 22.79 6.09 16.05
C LEU A 28 24.27 5.71 16.16
N THR A 29 25.16 6.68 15.98
CA THR A 29 26.61 6.44 16.11
C THR A 29 26.98 6.09 17.55
N ASN A 30 26.36 6.73 18.55
CA ASN A 30 26.56 6.46 19.96
C ASN A 30 26.00 5.12 20.45
N GLY A 31 25.21 4.41 19.61
CA GLY A 31 24.60 3.14 20.00
C GLY A 31 23.25 3.30 20.75
N GLU A 32 22.66 4.48 20.73
CA GLU A 32 21.37 4.73 21.36
C GLU A 32 20.24 4.07 20.54
N ASN A 33 19.18 3.61 21.23
CA ASN A 33 17.96 3.22 20.54
C ASN A 33 17.23 4.49 20.05
N VAL A 34 16.73 4.47 18.82
CA VAL A 34 16.22 5.68 18.18
C VAL A 34 14.81 5.47 17.63
N VAL A 35 13.92 6.44 17.84
CA VAL A 35 12.71 6.64 17.06
C VAL A 35 12.91 7.84 16.14
N GLY A 36 12.97 7.60 14.83
CA GLY A 36 13.07 8.64 13.81
C GLY A 36 11.74 8.89 13.11
N LEU A 37 11.12 10.05 13.36
CA LEU A 37 9.87 10.47 12.73
C LEU A 37 10.14 11.52 11.66
N ALA A 38 9.86 11.14 10.40
CA ALA A 38 10.07 12.04 9.25
C ALA A 38 9.13 11.66 8.10
N PRO A 39 8.68 12.61 7.27
CA PRO A 39 7.80 12.33 6.15
C PRO A 39 8.33 11.28 5.19
N THR A 40 7.44 10.70 4.36
CA THR A 40 7.89 9.81 3.29
C THR A 40 8.67 10.60 2.24
N GLY A 41 9.85 10.08 1.86
CA GLY A 41 10.73 10.78 0.91
C GLY A 41 11.77 11.72 1.54
N SER A 42 11.78 11.88 2.86
CA SER A 42 12.75 12.70 3.62
C SER A 42 14.18 12.12 3.69
N GLY A 43 14.42 10.95 3.11
CA GLY A 43 15.74 10.30 3.15
C GLY A 43 16.00 9.43 4.37
N LYS A 44 14.94 8.92 5.07
CA LYS A 44 15.06 8.00 6.23
C LYS A 44 16.01 6.84 5.99
N THR A 45 15.94 6.19 4.81
CA THR A 45 16.80 5.05 4.49
C THR A 45 18.29 5.41 4.56
N VAL A 46 18.66 6.56 4.01
CA VAL A 46 20.05 7.06 4.09
C VAL A 46 20.40 7.49 5.50
N ALA A 47 19.41 8.05 6.24
CA ALA A 47 19.60 8.51 7.62
C ALA A 47 20.07 7.40 8.57
N PHE A 48 19.50 6.20 8.44
CA PHE A 48 20.00 5.06 9.24
C PHE A 48 21.14 4.30 8.57
N ALA A 49 21.22 4.30 7.24
CA ALA A 49 22.25 3.54 6.53
C ALA A 49 23.66 4.03 6.86
N LEU A 50 23.90 5.34 6.78
CA LEU A 50 25.25 5.90 6.89
C LEU A 50 25.88 5.68 8.28
N PRO A 51 25.22 6.04 9.41
CA PRO A 51 25.82 5.84 10.71
C PRO A 51 25.94 4.34 11.09
N LEU A 52 25.00 3.48 10.68
CA LEU A 52 25.03 2.06 11.01
C LEU A 52 26.03 1.30 10.14
N LEU A 53 26.18 1.60 8.86
CA LEU A 53 27.20 1.02 8.00
C LEU A 53 28.63 1.37 8.48
N ALA A 54 28.83 2.59 9.00
CA ALA A 54 30.12 3.01 9.53
C ALA A 54 30.60 2.18 10.75
N LYS A 55 29.70 1.44 11.41
CA LYS A 55 29.99 0.58 12.57
C LYS A 55 30.25 -0.89 12.17
N ILE A 56 29.99 -1.28 10.92
CA ILE A 56 30.10 -2.67 10.47
C ILE A 56 31.55 -3.07 10.26
N LEU A 57 31.90 -4.23 10.76
CA LEU A 57 33.19 -4.88 10.55
C LEU A 57 33.06 -5.90 9.40
N PRO A 58 33.72 -5.66 8.24
CA PRO A 58 33.64 -6.58 7.12
C PRO A 58 34.18 -7.98 7.50
N GLY A 59 33.43 -9.03 7.13
CA GLY A 59 33.81 -10.43 7.36
C GLY A 59 33.27 -11.07 8.65
N ASP A 60 32.72 -10.30 9.57
CA ASP A 60 32.24 -10.79 10.88
C ASP A 60 30.80 -11.32 10.88
N GLY A 61 30.21 -11.55 9.68
CA GLY A 61 28.86 -12.06 9.54
C GLY A 61 27.78 -10.99 9.68
N THR A 62 26.53 -11.41 9.90
CA THR A 62 25.39 -10.49 9.86
C THR A 62 25.30 -9.65 11.13
N GLN A 63 25.61 -8.36 11.04
CA GLN A 63 25.64 -7.40 12.14
C GLN A 63 24.43 -6.43 12.08
N LEU A 64 23.92 -6.14 10.88
CA LEU A 64 22.78 -5.23 10.70
C LEU A 64 21.62 -5.95 10.05
N LEU A 65 20.46 -5.93 10.73
CA LEU A 65 19.19 -6.41 10.21
C LEU A 65 18.24 -5.22 9.99
N ILE A 66 17.64 -5.14 8.81
CA ILE A 66 16.63 -4.13 8.48
C ILE A 66 15.32 -4.84 8.13
N LEU A 67 14.26 -4.55 8.88
CA LEU A 67 12.93 -5.08 8.66
C LEU A 67 12.08 -4.07 7.89
N ALA A 68 11.38 -4.54 6.88
CA ALA A 68 10.46 -3.73 6.07
C ALA A 68 9.12 -4.46 5.88
N PRO A 69 7.97 -3.76 5.86
CA PRO A 69 6.65 -4.40 5.83
C PRO A 69 6.31 -5.09 4.50
N SER A 70 6.98 -4.73 3.43
CA SER A 70 6.71 -5.30 2.10
C SER A 70 7.97 -5.76 1.38
N GLN A 71 7.79 -6.69 0.42
CA GLN A 71 8.89 -7.17 -0.42
C GLN A 71 9.48 -6.04 -1.28
N GLU A 72 8.63 -5.13 -1.73
CA GLU A 72 9.00 -3.99 -2.56
C GLU A 72 9.89 -3.03 -1.79
N LEU A 73 9.49 -2.66 -0.56
CA LEU A 73 10.29 -1.79 0.29
C LEU A 73 11.61 -2.47 0.69
N ALA A 74 11.56 -3.74 1.09
CA ALA A 74 12.78 -4.48 1.39
C ALA A 74 13.75 -4.53 0.20
N GLN A 75 13.26 -4.67 -1.03
CA GLN A 75 14.10 -4.64 -2.23
C GLN A 75 14.63 -3.23 -2.53
N GLN A 76 13.84 -2.19 -2.31
CA GLN A 76 14.26 -0.79 -2.46
C GLN A 76 15.35 -0.47 -1.44
N THR A 77 15.11 -0.74 -0.17
CA THR A 77 16.09 -0.56 0.92
C THR A 77 17.36 -1.37 0.65
N THR A 78 17.22 -2.62 0.15
CA THR A 78 18.39 -3.44 -0.25
C THR A 78 19.23 -2.77 -1.33
N ARG A 79 18.63 -2.10 -2.32
CA ARG A 79 19.41 -1.40 -3.37
C ARG A 79 20.17 -0.24 -2.77
N VAL A 80 19.49 0.61 -2.01
CA VAL A 80 20.14 1.73 -1.31
C VAL A 80 21.27 1.23 -0.43
N MET A 81 21.03 0.20 0.40
CA MET A 81 22.05 -0.36 1.26
C MET A 81 23.24 -0.91 0.48
N ARG A 82 23.03 -1.55 -0.68
CA ARG A 82 24.11 -2.06 -1.52
C ARG A 82 24.98 -0.97 -2.11
N ASP A 83 24.34 0.11 -2.55
CA ASP A 83 25.05 1.24 -3.15
C ASP A 83 26.03 1.84 -2.12
N TRP A 84 25.57 2.06 -0.88
CA TRP A 84 26.40 2.59 0.19
C TRP A 84 27.39 1.54 0.77
N ALA A 85 26.96 0.30 0.96
CA ALA A 85 27.80 -0.76 1.54
C ALA A 85 28.97 -1.16 0.63
N ALA A 86 28.81 -1.02 -0.70
CA ALA A 86 29.86 -1.31 -1.67
C ALA A 86 31.11 -0.44 -1.47
N ILE A 87 30.96 0.79 -0.96
CA ILE A 87 32.04 1.73 -0.69
C ILE A 87 33.03 1.16 0.35
N ILE A 88 32.49 0.45 1.35
CA ILE A 88 33.24 -0.12 2.47
C ILE A 88 33.42 -1.65 2.36
N GLY A 89 33.13 -2.23 1.19
CA GLY A 89 33.31 -3.67 0.95
C GLY A 89 32.35 -4.61 1.68
N VAL A 90 31.21 -4.12 2.14
CA VAL A 90 30.19 -4.85 2.91
C VAL A 90 29.13 -5.45 1.99
N ASN A 91 28.74 -6.70 2.26
CA ASN A 91 27.75 -7.44 1.46
C ASN A 91 26.35 -7.30 2.03
N VAL A 92 25.35 -7.14 1.14
CA VAL A 92 23.94 -6.98 1.51
C VAL A 92 23.09 -8.09 0.91
N ALA A 93 22.34 -8.82 1.74
CA ALA A 93 21.39 -9.84 1.30
C ALA A 93 19.94 -9.42 1.52
N ALA A 94 19.06 -9.76 0.57
CA ALA A 94 17.62 -9.57 0.70
C ALA A 94 16.92 -10.87 1.06
N LEU A 95 16.05 -10.84 2.09
CA LEU A 95 15.24 -11.95 2.57
C LEU A 95 13.76 -11.58 2.50
N THR A 96 13.09 -11.96 1.40
CA THR A 96 11.69 -11.58 1.16
C THR A 96 10.80 -12.79 0.88
N GLY A 97 9.53 -12.72 1.27
CA GLY A 97 8.53 -13.70 0.89
C GLY A 97 8.39 -13.81 -0.63
N GLY A 98 7.72 -14.85 -1.14
CA GLY A 98 7.49 -15.03 -2.58
C GLY A 98 8.73 -15.31 -3.44
N ALA A 99 9.93 -15.05 -2.94
CA ALA A 99 11.18 -15.35 -3.62
C ALA A 99 11.67 -16.76 -3.26
N ASN A 100 12.55 -17.33 -4.12
CA ASN A 100 13.08 -18.68 -3.95
C ASN A 100 13.94 -18.78 -2.67
N VAL A 101 13.47 -19.54 -1.68
CA VAL A 101 14.11 -19.73 -0.38
C VAL A 101 15.52 -20.30 -0.53
N LYS A 102 15.73 -21.31 -1.40
CA LYS A 102 17.03 -21.93 -1.59
C LYS A 102 18.09 -20.92 -2.02
N ARG A 103 17.74 -20.00 -2.92
CA ARG A 103 18.64 -18.92 -3.35
C ARG A 103 18.94 -17.93 -2.22
N GLN A 104 18.01 -17.69 -1.32
CA GLN A 104 18.23 -16.84 -0.16
C GLN A 104 19.20 -17.52 0.83
N ILE A 105 19.00 -18.81 1.10
CA ILE A 105 19.91 -19.60 1.92
C ILE A 105 21.35 -19.62 1.32
N GLU A 106 21.48 -19.79 0.00
CA GLU A 106 22.81 -19.74 -0.66
C GLU A 106 23.47 -18.36 -0.53
N ARG A 107 22.69 -17.28 -0.46
CA ARG A 107 23.23 -15.94 -0.19
C ARG A 107 23.67 -15.80 1.26
N LEU A 108 22.89 -16.32 2.21
CA LEU A 108 23.26 -16.31 3.63
C LEU A 108 24.53 -17.10 3.94
N LYS A 109 24.83 -18.18 3.20
CA LYS A 109 26.09 -18.93 3.33
C LYS A 109 27.32 -18.08 3.01
N LYS A 110 27.16 -16.95 2.33
CA LYS A 110 28.25 -16.00 2.07
C LYS A 110 28.51 -15.04 3.23
N ASN A 111 27.82 -15.24 4.35
CA ASN A 111 27.90 -14.44 5.56
C ASN A 111 27.77 -12.91 5.28
N PRO A 112 26.67 -12.43 4.64
CA PRO A 112 26.52 -11.02 4.41
C PRO A 112 26.42 -10.28 5.74
N GLU A 113 27.07 -9.13 5.84
CA GLU A 113 27.09 -8.30 7.04
C GLU A 113 25.76 -7.58 7.27
N VAL A 114 25.02 -7.29 6.18
CA VAL A 114 23.71 -6.63 6.21
C VAL A 114 22.64 -7.53 5.62
N VAL A 115 21.54 -7.66 6.33
CA VAL A 115 20.35 -8.35 5.87
C VAL A 115 19.16 -7.39 5.87
N VAL A 116 18.43 -7.33 4.75
CA VAL A 116 17.18 -6.59 4.63
C VAL A 116 16.06 -7.57 4.35
N GLY A 117 15.01 -7.58 5.15
CA GLY A 117 13.96 -8.57 4.97
C GLY A 117 12.56 -8.18 5.42
N THR A 118 11.59 -9.03 5.07
CA THR A 118 10.24 -8.97 5.65
C THR A 118 10.17 -9.86 6.89
N PRO A 119 9.47 -9.44 7.98
CA PRO A 119 9.48 -10.13 9.27
C PRO A 119 9.26 -11.64 9.14
N GLY A 120 8.16 -12.09 8.59
CA GLY A 120 7.86 -13.53 8.51
C GLY A 120 8.89 -14.34 7.72
N ARG A 121 9.63 -13.78 6.74
CA ARG A 121 10.73 -14.50 6.06
C ARG A 121 11.99 -14.53 6.92
N VAL A 122 12.30 -13.44 7.62
CA VAL A 122 13.44 -13.34 8.53
C VAL A 122 13.26 -14.34 9.66
N LEU A 123 12.11 -14.34 10.32
CA LEU A 123 11.77 -15.27 11.41
C LEU A 123 11.87 -16.73 10.96
N ASN A 124 11.28 -17.10 9.82
CA ASN A 124 11.41 -18.46 9.28
C ASN A 124 12.86 -18.90 9.08
N LEU A 125 13.77 -17.99 8.71
CA LEU A 125 15.18 -18.33 8.49
C LEU A 125 16.00 -18.29 9.79
N LEU A 126 15.54 -17.58 10.82
CA LEU A 126 16.06 -17.68 12.20
C LEU A 126 15.68 -19.03 12.80
N ASP A 127 14.40 -19.43 12.75
CA ASP A 127 13.89 -20.72 13.23
C ASP A 127 14.60 -21.92 12.57
N ASP A 128 14.85 -21.82 11.26
CA ASP A 128 15.62 -22.81 10.50
C ASP A 128 17.15 -22.75 10.77
N HIS A 129 17.62 -21.90 11.68
CA HIS A 129 19.04 -21.65 11.99
C HIS A 129 19.90 -21.33 10.76
N ARG A 130 19.29 -20.66 9.75
CA ARG A 130 19.98 -20.21 8.53
C ARG A 130 20.50 -18.79 8.65
N LEU A 131 19.84 -17.96 9.44
CA LEU A 131 20.29 -16.63 9.84
C LEU A 131 20.72 -16.70 11.31
N LYS A 132 21.85 -16.10 11.65
CA LYS A 132 22.43 -16.13 13.00
C LYS A 132 22.14 -14.81 13.70
N ALA A 133 21.18 -14.80 14.64
CA ALA A 133 20.81 -13.61 15.36
C ALA A 133 21.87 -13.13 16.36
N HIS A 134 22.69 -14.03 16.92
CA HIS A 134 23.67 -13.72 17.97
C HIS A 134 24.83 -12.81 17.53
N LEU A 135 24.95 -12.53 16.22
CA LEU A 135 25.93 -11.60 15.66
C LEU A 135 25.33 -10.20 15.42
N LEU A 136 24.02 -10.03 15.59
CA LEU A 136 23.37 -8.76 15.34
C LEU A 136 23.80 -7.71 16.38
N THR A 137 24.26 -6.58 15.89
CA THR A 137 24.59 -5.39 16.70
C THR A 137 23.52 -4.31 16.55
N SER A 138 22.76 -4.32 15.45
CA SER A 138 21.71 -3.34 15.19
C SER A 138 20.54 -3.95 14.43
N ILE A 139 19.32 -3.56 14.80
CA ILE A 139 18.07 -3.88 14.09
C ILE A 139 17.35 -2.58 13.78
N VAL A 140 17.02 -2.37 12.51
CA VAL A 140 16.20 -1.25 12.04
C VAL A 140 14.81 -1.76 11.67
N ILE A 141 13.79 -1.10 12.17
CA ILE A 141 12.39 -1.32 11.85
C ILE A 141 11.93 -0.14 10.99
N ASP A 142 11.91 -0.31 9.66
CA ASP A 142 11.50 0.71 8.69
C ASP A 142 9.99 0.64 8.46
N GLU A 143 9.29 1.79 8.39
CA GLU A 143 7.83 1.93 8.45
C GLU A 143 7.29 1.25 9.72
N ALA A 144 7.83 1.65 10.86
CA ALA A 144 7.59 1.01 12.16
C ALA A 144 6.12 1.11 12.61
N ASP A 145 5.41 2.19 12.26
CA ASP A 145 3.97 2.34 12.50
C ASP A 145 3.14 1.24 11.84
N GLU A 146 3.65 0.66 10.77
CA GLU A 146 3.03 -0.44 10.06
C GLU A 146 3.47 -1.81 10.60
N LEU A 147 4.76 -1.99 10.85
CA LEU A 147 5.33 -3.26 11.33
C LEU A 147 4.89 -3.59 12.76
N LEU A 148 4.70 -2.58 13.60
CA LEU A 148 4.22 -2.74 14.96
C LEU A 148 2.68 -2.75 15.07
N ALA A 149 1.97 -2.71 13.93
CA ALA A 149 0.53 -2.84 13.87
C ALA A 149 0.11 -4.23 13.38
N GLY A 150 -0.92 -4.80 13.99
CA GLY A 150 -1.55 -6.04 13.53
C GLY A 150 -0.67 -7.29 13.63
N GLU A 151 -0.80 -8.19 12.65
CA GLU A 151 -0.21 -9.53 12.69
C GLU A 151 1.34 -9.55 12.60
N THR A 152 1.94 -8.54 11.96
CA THR A 152 3.40 -8.47 11.78
C THR A 152 4.15 -8.10 13.06
N ARG A 153 3.46 -7.53 14.03
CA ARG A 153 4.05 -7.13 15.31
C ARG A 153 4.69 -8.31 16.04
N THR A 154 3.98 -9.42 16.16
CA THR A 154 4.48 -10.63 16.83
C THR A 154 5.77 -11.15 16.17
N ASP A 155 5.83 -11.19 14.83
CA ASP A 155 7.03 -11.59 14.11
C ASP A 155 8.22 -10.66 14.43
N VAL A 156 7.99 -9.33 14.54
CA VAL A 156 9.03 -8.35 14.90
C VAL A 156 9.50 -8.55 16.34
N GLU A 157 8.57 -8.74 17.28
CA GLU A 157 8.88 -9.01 18.69
C GLU A 157 9.72 -10.29 18.85
N ASP A 158 9.35 -11.36 18.13
CA ASP A 158 10.09 -12.64 18.17
C ASP A 158 11.51 -12.48 17.59
N ILE A 159 11.66 -11.74 16.49
CA ILE A 159 12.97 -11.44 15.91
C ILE A 159 13.86 -10.65 16.88
N ILE A 160 13.30 -9.63 17.56
CA ILE A 160 14.06 -8.85 18.56
C ILE A 160 14.47 -9.72 19.73
N ARG A 161 13.61 -10.64 20.17
CA ARG A 161 13.88 -11.56 21.29
C ARG A 161 14.98 -12.56 21.01
N GLU A 162 15.18 -12.94 19.72
CA GLU A 162 16.27 -13.82 19.27
C GLU A 162 17.65 -13.13 19.19
N ALA A 163 17.65 -11.78 19.18
CA ALA A 163 18.88 -10.99 19.11
C ALA A 163 19.55 -10.84 20.49
N PRO A 164 20.84 -10.44 20.54
CA PRO A 164 21.49 -10.10 21.83
C PRO A 164 20.76 -9.02 22.58
N GLY A 165 20.77 -9.10 23.93
CA GLY A 165 20.05 -8.14 24.78
C GLY A 165 20.59 -6.71 24.73
N ASP A 166 21.77 -6.49 24.19
CA ASP A 166 22.41 -5.18 23.98
C ASP A 166 22.31 -4.69 22.50
N VAL A 167 21.51 -5.38 21.68
CA VAL A 167 21.27 -4.97 20.28
C VAL A 167 20.66 -3.58 20.22
N GLN A 168 21.24 -2.72 19.39
CA GLN A 168 20.69 -1.38 19.14
C GLN A 168 19.41 -1.46 18.29
N LEU A 169 18.30 -0.91 18.78
CA LEU A 169 17.02 -0.89 18.08
C LEU A 169 16.73 0.51 17.52
N SER A 170 16.31 0.55 16.25
CA SER A 170 15.99 1.81 15.58
C SER A 170 14.67 1.70 14.83
N PHE A 171 13.75 2.58 15.12
CA PHE A 171 12.39 2.60 14.57
C PHE A 171 12.20 3.84 13.72
N PHE A 172 11.94 3.67 12.43
CA PHE A 172 11.70 4.75 11.50
C PHE A 172 10.26 4.74 10.99
N SER A 173 9.59 5.88 11.05
CA SER A 173 8.19 6.00 10.63
C SER A 173 7.90 7.37 9.99
N ALA A 174 6.83 7.42 9.20
CA ALA A 174 6.26 8.67 8.72
C ALA A 174 5.20 9.23 9.67
N THR A 175 4.63 8.39 10.52
CA THR A 175 3.56 8.77 11.44
C THR A 175 3.91 8.38 12.87
N LYS A 176 3.45 9.19 13.82
CA LYS A 176 3.48 8.83 15.23
C LYS A 176 2.33 7.84 15.50
N SER A 177 2.62 6.78 16.24
CA SER A 177 1.63 5.76 16.61
C SER A 177 1.76 5.42 18.09
N GLU A 178 0.69 4.94 18.68
CA GLU A 178 0.66 4.49 20.07
C GLU A 178 1.71 3.39 20.34
N ALA A 179 1.93 2.50 19.38
CA ALA A 179 2.95 1.47 19.47
C ALA A 179 4.38 2.05 19.60
N LEU A 180 4.68 3.17 18.93
CA LEU A 180 5.96 3.86 19.08
C LEU A 180 6.10 4.56 20.43
N ASP A 181 5.01 5.06 21.00
CA ASP A 181 5.02 5.68 22.35
C ASP A 181 5.18 4.63 23.47
N GLN A 182 4.85 3.37 23.21
CA GLN A 182 4.89 2.27 24.17
C GLN A 182 6.19 1.44 24.14
N LEU A 183 7.14 1.74 23.27
CA LEU A 183 8.39 0.95 23.10
C LEU A 183 9.16 0.75 24.40
N THR A 184 9.30 1.79 25.22
CA THR A 184 9.98 1.70 26.51
C THR A 184 9.32 0.72 27.46
N SER A 185 7.99 0.70 27.51
CA SER A 185 7.24 -0.21 28.39
C SER A 185 7.19 -1.64 27.83
N GLU A 186 7.20 -1.81 26.52
CA GLU A 186 7.04 -3.11 25.86
C GLU A 186 8.36 -3.86 25.72
N PHE A 187 9.42 -3.16 25.31
CA PHE A 187 10.74 -3.75 25.10
C PHE A 187 11.73 -3.49 26.24
N GLY A 188 11.34 -2.66 27.23
CA GLY A 188 12.22 -2.33 28.36
C GLY A 188 13.45 -1.51 27.97
N ILE A 189 13.37 -0.72 26.87
CA ILE A 189 14.48 0.05 26.31
C ILE A 189 14.27 1.54 26.49
N GLU A 190 15.35 2.28 26.72
CA GLU A 190 15.34 3.74 26.57
C GLU A 190 15.48 4.12 25.10
N VAL A 191 14.72 5.11 24.65
CA VAL A 191 14.66 5.50 23.25
C VAL A 191 14.82 7.02 23.11
N THR A 192 15.76 7.43 22.26
CA THR A 192 15.93 8.83 21.83
C THR A 192 14.98 9.10 20.66
N THR A 193 14.01 10.01 20.83
CA THR A 193 13.08 10.39 19.76
C THR A 193 13.58 11.60 18.98
N VAL A 194 13.72 11.45 17.66
CA VAL A 194 14.04 12.51 16.69
C VAL A 194 12.82 12.72 15.79
N ASP A 195 12.05 13.76 16.03
CA ASP A 195 10.86 14.11 15.25
C ASP A 195 11.15 15.39 14.44
N VAL A 196 11.22 15.23 13.12
CA VAL A 196 11.53 16.32 12.19
C VAL A 196 10.36 16.63 11.26
N ARG A 197 9.16 16.10 11.51
CA ARG A 197 8.02 16.23 10.59
C ARG A 197 7.61 17.67 10.35
N ASP A 198 7.74 18.53 11.36
CA ASP A 198 7.36 19.95 11.29
C ASP A 198 8.43 20.84 10.64
N ILE A 199 9.67 20.35 10.56
CA ILE A 199 10.82 21.11 10.02
C ILE A 199 11.38 20.51 8.72
N ASP A 200 10.77 19.45 8.24
CA ASP A 200 11.21 18.78 7.00
C ASP A 200 10.73 19.55 5.77
N GLU A 201 11.69 20.01 4.98
CA GLU A 201 11.47 20.79 3.76
C GLU A 201 11.53 19.93 2.47
N THR A 202 11.67 18.61 2.62
CA THR A 202 11.80 17.70 1.46
C THR A 202 10.49 17.47 0.72
N GLN A 203 9.35 17.79 1.33
CA GLN A 203 8.05 17.71 0.67
C GLN A 203 7.76 18.96 -0.16
N GLY A 204 7.35 18.75 -1.41
CA GLY A 204 6.80 19.81 -2.25
C GLY A 204 5.35 20.14 -1.87
N GLN A 205 4.83 21.19 -2.49
CA GLN A 205 3.42 21.56 -2.30
C GLN A 205 2.49 20.47 -2.84
N VAL A 206 1.65 19.92 -1.99
CA VAL A 206 0.63 18.93 -2.36
C VAL A 206 -0.75 19.53 -2.20
N LYS A 207 -1.51 19.55 -3.30
CA LYS A 207 -2.91 19.97 -3.29
C LYS A 207 -3.82 18.80 -2.98
N HIS A 208 -4.67 18.93 -1.97
CA HIS A 208 -5.63 17.89 -1.55
C HIS A 208 -7.05 18.22 -2.02
N GLY A 209 -7.40 17.71 -3.21
CA GLY A 209 -8.70 17.96 -3.84
C GLY A 209 -9.79 17.00 -3.39
N LEU A 210 -10.99 17.54 -3.16
CA LEU A 210 -12.22 16.79 -2.94
C LEU A 210 -13.07 16.81 -4.21
N MET A 211 -13.33 15.66 -4.79
CA MET A 211 -14.22 15.55 -5.95
C MET A 211 -15.48 14.78 -5.56
N THR A 212 -16.59 15.54 -5.36
CA THR A 212 -17.87 14.95 -5.00
C THR A 212 -18.51 14.29 -6.20
N LEU A 213 -18.61 12.96 -6.17
CA LEU A 213 -19.26 12.17 -7.20
C LEU A 213 -19.78 10.83 -6.66
N PRO A 214 -20.87 10.30 -7.25
CA PRO A 214 -21.37 8.98 -6.88
C PRO A 214 -20.42 7.86 -7.36
N ALA A 215 -20.47 6.71 -6.69
CA ALA A 215 -19.56 5.60 -6.93
C ALA A 215 -19.55 5.13 -8.41
N ASN A 216 -20.71 5.08 -9.07
CA ASN A 216 -20.83 4.68 -10.47
C ASN A 216 -20.19 5.65 -11.47
N GLN A 217 -19.84 6.87 -11.05
CA GLN A 217 -19.16 7.85 -11.90
C GLN A 217 -17.63 7.85 -11.71
N ARG A 218 -17.09 7.19 -10.69
CA ARG A 218 -15.64 7.19 -10.39
C ARG A 218 -14.81 6.65 -11.57
N ALA A 219 -15.19 5.50 -12.14
CA ALA A 219 -14.51 4.93 -13.31
C ALA A 219 -14.62 5.81 -14.57
N VAL A 220 -15.80 6.42 -14.79
CA VAL A 220 -16.00 7.37 -15.89
C VAL A 220 -15.07 8.58 -15.73
N MET A 221 -14.88 9.06 -14.49
CA MET A 221 -13.99 10.18 -14.22
C MET A 221 -12.53 9.83 -14.51
N LEU A 222 -12.07 8.64 -14.11
CA LEU A 222 -10.73 8.17 -14.48
C LEU A 222 -10.52 8.12 -16.00
N ARG A 223 -11.52 7.65 -16.75
CA ARG A 223 -11.49 7.70 -18.23
C ARG A 223 -11.36 9.14 -18.75
N ARG A 224 -12.02 10.11 -18.13
CA ARG A 224 -11.86 11.52 -18.51
C ARG A 224 -10.47 12.02 -18.21
N PHE A 225 -9.88 11.67 -17.07
CA PHE A 225 -8.52 12.06 -16.70
C PHE A 225 -7.46 11.46 -17.64
N SER A 226 -7.70 10.26 -18.20
CA SER A 226 -6.76 9.67 -19.15
C SER A 226 -6.56 10.50 -20.42
N ARG A 227 -7.46 11.46 -20.70
CA ARG A 227 -7.34 12.40 -21.82
C ARG A 227 -6.43 13.58 -21.56
N ILE A 228 -6.04 13.81 -20.29
CA ILE A 228 -5.08 14.87 -19.95
C ILE A 228 -3.71 14.47 -20.46
N PRO A 229 -3.05 15.29 -21.28
CA PRO A 229 -1.67 15.02 -21.73
C PRO A 229 -0.72 14.89 -20.53
N GLY A 230 0.18 13.91 -20.57
CA GLY A 230 1.20 13.73 -19.52
C GLY A 230 0.66 13.28 -18.14
N PHE A 231 -0.64 13.21 -17.92
CA PHE A 231 -1.20 12.85 -16.62
C PHE A 231 -1.00 11.37 -16.31
N GLN A 232 -0.43 11.10 -15.15
CA GLN A 232 -0.30 9.76 -14.56
C GLN A 232 -0.73 9.82 -13.09
N ALA A 233 -1.34 8.74 -12.61
CA ALA A 233 -1.74 8.65 -11.22
C ALA A 233 -1.66 7.22 -10.65
N LEU A 234 -1.31 7.13 -9.38
CA LEU A 234 -1.51 5.95 -8.56
C LEU A 234 -2.94 6.01 -7.99
N VAL A 235 -3.72 4.96 -8.21
CA VAL A 235 -5.14 4.91 -7.85
C VAL A 235 -5.38 3.88 -6.77
N PHE A 236 -5.83 4.32 -5.59
CA PHE A 236 -6.01 3.48 -4.41
C PHE A 236 -7.43 2.97 -4.26
N PHE A 237 -7.54 1.68 -4.01
CA PHE A 237 -8.77 0.94 -3.70
C PHE A 237 -8.65 0.28 -2.32
N ASN A 238 -9.75 0.27 -1.56
CA ASN A 238 -9.80 -0.42 -0.28
C ASN A 238 -9.94 -1.95 -0.45
N GLN A 239 -10.54 -2.39 -1.56
CA GLN A 239 -10.82 -3.81 -1.80
C GLN A 239 -10.34 -4.26 -3.18
N LEU A 240 -9.78 -5.47 -3.23
CA LEU A 240 -9.31 -6.08 -4.47
C LEU A 240 -10.42 -6.24 -5.51
N GLY A 241 -11.63 -6.62 -5.09
CA GLY A 241 -12.77 -6.79 -5.99
C GLY A 241 -13.21 -5.50 -6.68
N GLU A 242 -13.12 -4.35 -6.01
CA GLU A 242 -13.38 -3.03 -6.62
C GLU A 242 -12.30 -2.66 -7.63
N LEU A 243 -11.03 -2.90 -7.27
CA LEU A 243 -9.90 -2.69 -8.15
C LEU A 243 -10.05 -3.51 -9.44
N GLU A 244 -10.39 -4.79 -9.33
CA GLU A 244 -10.55 -5.68 -10.49
C GLU A 244 -11.72 -5.24 -11.38
N ARG A 245 -12.84 -4.79 -10.80
CA ARG A 245 -13.98 -4.22 -11.55
C ARG A 245 -13.58 -2.95 -12.30
N ALA A 246 -12.88 -2.04 -11.62
CA ALA A 246 -12.37 -0.82 -12.24
C ALA A 246 -11.37 -1.12 -13.37
N ALA A 247 -10.45 -2.06 -13.16
CA ALA A 247 -9.49 -2.51 -14.17
C ALA A 247 -10.18 -3.12 -15.39
N ALA A 248 -11.23 -3.92 -15.20
CA ALA A 248 -12.02 -4.50 -16.28
C ALA A 248 -12.77 -3.41 -17.08
N SER A 249 -13.39 -2.45 -16.39
CA SER A 249 -14.05 -1.31 -17.00
C SER A 249 -13.09 -0.47 -17.84
N MET A 250 -11.89 -0.16 -17.30
CA MET A 250 -10.89 0.60 -18.02
C MET A 250 -10.38 -0.13 -19.27
N ARG A 251 -10.19 -1.44 -19.18
CA ARG A 251 -9.79 -2.28 -20.33
C ARG A 251 -10.85 -2.25 -21.43
N HIS A 252 -12.13 -2.39 -21.07
CA HIS A 252 -13.25 -2.30 -21.99
C HIS A 252 -13.30 -0.94 -22.71
N GLU A 253 -12.97 0.13 -21.99
CA GLU A 253 -12.96 1.50 -22.50
C GLU A 253 -11.61 1.91 -23.14
N HIS A 254 -10.70 0.96 -23.35
CA HIS A 254 -9.37 1.17 -23.94
C HIS A 254 -8.52 2.22 -23.19
N VAL A 255 -8.71 2.37 -21.88
CA VAL A 255 -7.88 3.23 -21.04
C VAL A 255 -6.61 2.49 -20.64
N ALA A 256 -5.46 3.10 -20.89
CA ALA A 256 -4.16 2.53 -20.55
C ALA A 256 -3.97 2.51 -19.03
N ALA A 257 -4.32 1.40 -18.39
CA ALA A 257 -4.20 1.15 -16.96
C ALA A 257 -3.67 -0.25 -16.70
N VAL A 258 -2.88 -0.39 -15.63
CA VAL A 258 -2.42 -1.69 -15.11
C VAL A 258 -2.75 -1.80 -13.63
N SER A 259 -2.92 -3.03 -13.15
CA SER A 259 -3.18 -3.30 -11.73
C SER A 259 -1.93 -3.84 -11.04
N LEU A 260 -1.77 -3.45 -9.78
CA LEU A 260 -0.79 -4.00 -8.86
C LEU A 260 -1.54 -4.58 -7.66
N ALA A 261 -1.70 -5.89 -7.64
CA ALA A 261 -2.46 -6.59 -6.61
C ALA A 261 -1.59 -7.59 -5.85
N GLY A 262 -1.90 -7.83 -4.55
CA GLY A 262 -1.08 -8.66 -3.67
C GLY A 262 -0.88 -10.11 -4.14
N LYS A 263 -1.83 -10.68 -4.90
CA LYS A 263 -1.77 -12.05 -5.40
C LYS A 263 -1.06 -12.21 -6.75
N GLN A 264 -0.57 -11.13 -7.36
CA GLN A 264 0.14 -11.20 -8.65
C GLN A 264 1.54 -11.80 -8.48
N ARG A 265 2.00 -12.50 -9.53
CA ARG A 265 3.38 -13.00 -9.59
C ARG A 265 4.37 -11.83 -9.66
N GLN A 266 5.53 -11.99 -9.06
CA GLN A 266 6.58 -10.96 -9.00
C GLN A 266 6.94 -10.39 -10.39
N VAL A 267 6.97 -11.24 -11.43
CA VAL A 267 7.25 -10.80 -12.82
C VAL A 267 6.15 -9.85 -13.32
N GLN A 268 4.88 -10.17 -13.09
CA GLN A 268 3.76 -9.33 -13.50
C GLN A 268 3.76 -7.98 -12.79
N ARG A 269 4.13 -7.97 -11.50
CA ARG A 269 4.29 -6.73 -10.72
C ARG A 269 5.42 -5.87 -11.27
N ALA A 270 6.56 -6.48 -11.59
CA ALA A 270 7.71 -5.79 -12.18
C ALA A 270 7.38 -5.20 -13.57
N ASP A 271 6.64 -5.94 -14.40
CA ASP A 271 6.20 -5.47 -15.71
C ASP A 271 5.22 -4.31 -15.59
N ALA A 272 4.23 -4.38 -14.68
CA ALA A 272 3.28 -3.31 -14.43
C ALA A 272 4.00 -2.01 -13.98
N MET A 273 4.95 -2.15 -13.04
CA MET A 273 5.76 -1.02 -12.57
C MET A 273 6.62 -0.42 -13.67
N ARG A 274 7.25 -1.25 -14.50
CA ARG A 274 8.05 -0.79 -15.64
C ARG A 274 7.20 -0.02 -16.65
N ASP A 275 6.04 -0.55 -17.01
CA ASP A 275 5.16 0.09 -17.98
C ASP A 275 4.59 1.42 -17.44
N PHE A 276 4.32 1.49 -16.15
CA PHE A 276 3.90 2.73 -15.51
C PHE A 276 5.04 3.76 -15.46
N ARG A 277 6.24 3.41 -15.00
CA ARG A 277 7.40 4.31 -14.96
C ARG A 277 7.79 4.85 -16.33
N ASN A 278 7.65 4.02 -17.37
CA ASN A 278 7.95 4.41 -18.76
C ASN A 278 6.82 5.23 -19.42
N GLY A 279 5.77 5.58 -18.71
CA GLY A 279 4.66 6.38 -19.24
C GLY A 279 3.75 5.64 -20.24
N LYS A 280 3.91 4.33 -20.41
CA LYS A 280 3.09 3.51 -21.32
C LYS A 280 1.65 3.40 -20.84
N VAL A 281 1.42 3.52 -19.54
CA VAL A 281 0.10 3.50 -18.93
C VAL A 281 -0.13 4.74 -18.06
N LYS A 282 -1.38 5.18 -17.99
CA LYS A 282 -1.79 6.38 -17.27
C LYS A 282 -2.07 6.11 -15.80
N PHE A 283 -2.61 4.94 -15.49
CA PHE A 283 -3.04 4.61 -14.15
C PHE A 283 -2.40 3.31 -13.67
N LEU A 284 -1.85 3.35 -12.46
CA LEU A 284 -1.48 2.18 -11.69
C LEU A 284 -2.53 1.98 -10.60
N LEU A 285 -3.37 0.96 -10.76
CA LEU A 285 -4.45 0.62 -9.82
C LEU A 285 -3.88 -0.28 -8.73
N THR A 286 -4.08 0.08 -7.46
CA THR A 286 -3.47 -0.65 -6.35
C THR A 286 -4.35 -0.64 -5.10
N THR A 287 -3.99 -1.49 -4.14
CA THR A 287 -4.48 -1.43 -2.75
C THR A 287 -3.36 -1.00 -1.83
N ASP A 288 -3.68 -0.58 -0.60
CA ASP A 288 -2.67 -0.15 0.36
C ASP A 288 -1.57 -1.20 0.55
N VAL A 289 -1.95 -2.47 0.75
CA VAL A 289 -1.00 -3.59 0.91
C VAL A 289 -0.07 -3.74 -0.30
N ALA A 290 -0.60 -3.58 -1.52
CA ALA A 290 0.18 -3.76 -2.74
C ALA A 290 1.03 -2.53 -3.11
N ALA A 291 0.65 -1.35 -2.59
CA ALA A 291 1.36 -0.09 -2.80
C ALA A 291 2.51 0.15 -1.82
N ARG A 292 2.59 -0.64 -0.75
CA ARG A 292 3.63 -0.51 0.26
C ARG A 292 5.02 -0.60 -0.35
N GLY A 293 5.88 0.34 -0.01
CA GLY A 293 7.24 0.39 -0.53
C GLY A 293 7.37 0.68 -2.03
N LEU A 294 6.30 1.12 -2.71
CA LEU A 294 6.42 1.58 -4.08
C LEU A 294 7.17 2.91 -4.11
N ASP A 295 8.31 2.91 -4.78
CA ASP A 295 8.98 4.14 -5.14
C ASP A 295 8.70 4.48 -6.61
N ILE A 296 7.97 5.57 -6.79
CA ILE A 296 7.63 6.11 -8.10
C ILE A 296 8.10 7.56 -8.08
N PRO A 297 9.29 7.82 -8.65
CA PRO A 297 9.81 9.19 -8.70
C PRO A 297 8.87 10.09 -9.52
N ASN A 298 8.74 11.34 -9.09
CA ASN A 298 7.98 12.38 -9.78
C ASN A 298 6.51 11.99 -10.10
N LEU A 299 5.86 11.24 -9.20
CA LEU A 299 4.46 10.88 -9.37
C LEU A 299 3.58 12.15 -9.29
N PRO A 300 2.90 12.56 -10.38
CA PRO A 300 2.19 13.84 -10.39
C PRO A 300 0.88 13.79 -9.59
N ALA A 301 0.26 12.61 -9.46
CA ALA A 301 -1.02 12.52 -8.75
C ALA A 301 -1.23 11.18 -8.03
N VAL A 302 -1.94 11.27 -6.91
CA VAL A 302 -2.56 10.15 -6.18
C VAL A 302 -4.07 10.32 -6.24
N ILE A 303 -4.79 9.24 -6.51
CA ILE A 303 -6.26 9.23 -6.52
C ILE A 303 -6.74 8.22 -5.48
N ASN A 304 -7.41 8.71 -4.45
CA ASN A 304 -8.18 7.87 -3.55
C ASN A 304 -9.53 7.55 -4.22
N TYR A 305 -9.57 6.44 -4.98
CA TYR A 305 -10.81 5.92 -5.57
C TYR A 305 -11.79 5.54 -4.48
N ASP A 306 -11.30 4.86 -3.45
CA ASP A 306 -11.96 4.67 -2.16
C ASP A 306 -11.18 5.40 -1.08
N LEU A 307 -11.90 6.15 -0.25
CA LEU A 307 -11.29 6.96 0.80
C LEU A 307 -10.67 6.07 1.89
N PRO A 308 -9.50 6.45 2.43
CA PRO A 308 -8.88 5.72 3.52
C PRO A 308 -9.65 5.87 4.82
N GLY A 309 -9.61 4.83 5.66
CA GLY A 309 -10.30 4.79 6.95
C GLY A 309 -9.51 5.36 8.13
N SER A 310 -8.22 5.71 7.93
CA SER A 310 -7.35 6.25 8.98
C SER A 310 -6.42 7.34 8.46
N LEU A 311 -5.96 8.21 9.37
CA LEU A 311 -4.96 9.24 9.07
C LEU A 311 -3.64 8.61 8.58
N VAL A 312 -3.19 7.53 9.21
CA VAL A 312 -1.98 6.79 8.83
C VAL A 312 -2.06 6.34 7.37
N THR A 313 -3.17 5.68 7.00
CA THR A 313 -3.38 5.24 5.61
C THR A 313 -3.42 6.42 4.64
N TYR A 314 -4.06 7.53 5.02
CA TYR A 314 -4.07 8.74 4.18
C TYR A 314 -2.65 9.25 3.95
N THR A 315 -1.86 9.42 5.01
CA THR A 315 -0.47 9.90 4.96
C THR A 315 0.40 9.01 4.08
N HIS A 316 0.29 7.68 4.21
CA HIS A 316 1.06 6.75 3.38
C HIS A 316 0.68 6.80 1.89
N ARG A 317 -0.60 7.04 1.56
CA ARG A 317 -1.05 7.20 0.18
C ARG A 317 -0.55 8.52 -0.41
N VAL A 318 -0.73 9.61 0.32
CA VAL A 318 -0.30 10.96 -0.08
C VAL A 318 1.20 11.04 -0.26
N GLY A 319 1.97 10.45 0.63
CA GLY A 319 3.43 10.40 0.56
C GLY A 319 4.00 9.69 -0.69
N ARG A 320 3.15 9.25 -1.64
CA ARG A 320 3.60 8.76 -2.95
C ARG A 320 3.77 9.89 -3.97
N THR A 321 3.22 11.07 -3.73
CA THR A 321 3.39 12.28 -4.56
C THR A 321 4.05 13.39 -3.75
N GLY A 322 4.47 14.47 -4.36
CA GLY A 322 5.06 15.62 -3.67
C GLY A 322 6.46 15.37 -3.10
N ARG A 323 7.24 14.45 -3.65
CA ARG A 323 8.57 14.10 -3.15
C ARG A 323 9.65 14.99 -3.74
N MET A 324 10.73 15.19 -2.98
CA MET A 324 11.93 15.94 -3.40
C MET A 324 11.60 17.32 -3.96
N GLY A 325 10.72 18.05 -3.29
CA GLY A 325 10.30 19.40 -3.69
C GLY A 325 9.33 19.47 -4.87
N ALA A 326 8.97 18.33 -5.50
CA ALA A 326 8.03 18.32 -6.60
C ALA A 326 6.59 18.63 -6.12
N SER A 327 5.82 19.35 -6.94
CA SER A 327 4.39 19.55 -6.65
C SER A 327 3.60 18.26 -6.85
N GLY A 328 2.56 18.04 -6.04
CA GLY A 328 1.70 16.87 -6.10
C GLY A 328 0.21 17.22 -6.09
N LEU A 329 -0.61 16.29 -6.60
CA LEU A 329 -2.06 16.40 -6.55
C LEU A 329 -2.65 15.13 -5.93
N VAL A 330 -3.44 15.29 -4.88
CA VAL A 330 -4.24 14.22 -4.30
C VAL A 330 -5.71 14.46 -4.64
N ILE A 331 -6.36 13.48 -5.23
CA ILE A 331 -7.77 13.55 -5.62
C ILE A 331 -8.55 12.54 -4.79
N ASN A 332 -9.48 13.02 -3.98
CA ASN A 332 -10.30 12.20 -3.12
C ASN A 332 -11.70 12.08 -3.74
N PHE A 333 -12.09 10.89 -4.19
CA PHE A 333 -13.42 10.59 -4.70
C PHE A 333 -14.35 10.21 -3.55
N GLY A 334 -15.53 10.84 -3.48
CA GLY A 334 -16.52 10.47 -2.48
C GLY A 334 -17.87 11.12 -2.73
N ASN A 335 -18.94 10.57 -2.16
CA ASN A 335 -20.20 11.26 -1.99
C ASN A 335 -20.12 12.18 -0.75
N ASP A 336 -21.15 12.93 -0.44
CA ASP A 336 -21.16 13.86 0.69
C ASP A 336 -20.96 13.17 2.05
N HIS A 337 -21.39 11.91 2.19
CA HIS A 337 -21.16 11.11 3.39
C HIS A 337 -19.69 10.70 3.50
N ASP A 338 -19.13 10.16 2.41
CA ASP A 338 -17.72 9.74 2.35
C ASP A 338 -16.78 10.92 2.69
N ILE A 339 -17.09 12.10 2.13
CA ILE A 339 -16.30 13.32 2.37
C ILE A 339 -16.39 13.78 3.84
N ARG A 340 -17.55 13.66 4.48
CA ARG A 340 -17.68 13.97 5.92
C ARG A 340 -16.84 13.01 6.75
N SER A 341 -16.87 11.72 6.43
CA SER A 341 -16.05 10.71 7.11
C SER A 341 -14.56 10.99 6.93
N LEU A 342 -14.10 11.35 5.73
CA LEU A 342 -12.71 11.71 5.49
C LEU A 342 -12.29 12.94 6.31
N LYS A 343 -13.13 13.99 6.37
CA LYS A 343 -12.86 15.18 7.19
C LYS A 343 -12.74 14.84 8.67
N GLN A 344 -13.50 13.86 9.15
CA GLN A 344 -13.38 13.38 10.54
C GLN A 344 -12.07 12.64 10.77
N VAL A 345 -11.67 11.77 9.84
CA VAL A 345 -10.38 11.03 9.88
C VAL A 345 -9.18 11.98 9.90
N LEU A 346 -9.25 13.09 9.14
CA LEU A 346 -8.17 14.08 9.04
C LEU A 346 -8.25 15.20 10.09
N ARG A 347 -9.15 15.10 11.06
CA ARG A 347 -9.31 16.12 12.10
C ARG A 347 -8.05 16.20 12.96
N GLY A 348 -7.48 17.41 13.07
CA GLY A 348 -6.25 17.65 13.85
C GLY A 348 -4.96 17.39 13.08
N SER A 349 -5.05 17.09 11.77
CA SER A 349 -3.88 17.07 10.88
C SER A 349 -3.79 18.37 10.08
N ASP A 350 -2.63 18.60 9.47
CA ASP A 350 -2.35 19.80 8.65
C ASP A 350 -2.92 19.69 7.22
N TYR A 351 -3.59 18.59 6.88
CA TYR A 351 -4.16 18.39 5.55
C TYR A 351 -5.36 19.28 5.28
N GLN A 352 -5.22 20.22 4.35
CA GLN A 352 -6.28 21.14 3.94
C GLN A 352 -6.98 20.63 2.69
N LEU A 353 -8.20 20.13 2.87
CA LEU A 353 -9.02 19.61 1.79
C LEU A 353 -9.76 20.75 1.07
N GLN A 354 -9.60 20.84 -0.25
CA GLN A 354 -10.22 21.89 -1.10
C GLN A 354 -11.17 21.26 -2.13
N PRO A 355 -12.28 21.90 -2.49
CA PRO A 355 -13.10 21.43 -3.60
C PRO A 355 -12.27 21.33 -4.88
N LEU A 356 -12.48 20.28 -5.66
CA LEU A 356 -11.81 20.06 -6.94
C LEU A 356 -12.87 19.66 -7.98
N TYR A 357 -12.84 20.31 -9.13
CA TYR A 357 -13.73 20.01 -10.22
C TYR A 357 -12.96 19.65 -11.48
N PHE A 358 -13.65 19.08 -12.45
CA PHE A 358 -13.04 18.73 -13.73
C PHE A 358 -13.84 19.30 -14.88
N ALA A 359 -13.26 20.23 -15.61
CA ALA A 359 -13.86 20.88 -16.76
C ALA A 359 -12.81 21.14 -17.86
N HIS A 360 -13.22 21.11 -19.11
CA HIS A 360 -12.34 21.40 -20.26
C HIS A 360 -11.04 20.59 -20.29
N ASN A 361 -11.09 19.32 -19.85
CA ASN A 361 -9.94 18.42 -19.67
C ASN A 361 -8.84 18.94 -18.70
N ALA A 362 -9.24 19.76 -17.73
CA ALA A 362 -8.36 20.29 -16.69
C ALA A 362 -9.03 20.21 -15.31
N PHE A 363 -8.20 20.19 -14.27
CA PHE A 363 -8.65 20.37 -12.88
C PHE A 363 -8.85 21.86 -12.60
N VAL A 364 -9.98 22.20 -12.01
CA VAL A 364 -10.33 23.58 -11.66
C VAL A 364 -10.86 23.65 -10.23
N ASP A 365 -10.61 24.77 -9.55
CA ASP A 365 -10.98 24.97 -8.14
C ASP A 365 -12.39 25.51 -7.98
N GLU A 366 -12.91 26.15 -9.03
CA GLU A 366 -14.25 26.71 -9.05
C GLU A 366 -15.22 25.77 -9.76
N ARG A 367 -16.44 25.71 -9.24
CA ARG A 367 -17.50 24.92 -9.86
C ARG A 367 -17.81 25.49 -11.25
N PRO A 368 -17.67 24.70 -12.33
CA PRO A 368 -18.00 25.15 -13.68
C PRO A 368 -19.44 25.63 -13.72
N GLN A 369 -19.66 26.86 -14.17
CA GLN A 369 -21.01 27.35 -14.40
C GLN A 369 -21.66 26.48 -15.48
N ARG A 370 -22.87 26.02 -15.20
CA ARG A 370 -23.68 25.35 -16.20
C ARG A 370 -24.03 26.41 -17.25
N VAL A 371 -23.37 26.34 -18.39
CA VAL A 371 -23.81 27.13 -19.56
C VAL A 371 -25.22 26.62 -19.86
N GLU A 372 -26.25 27.39 -19.47
CA GLU A 372 -27.57 27.15 -19.96
C GLU A 372 -27.48 27.23 -21.48
N SER A 373 -27.79 26.14 -22.14
CA SER A 373 -27.92 26.13 -23.59
C SER A 373 -29.02 27.12 -23.99
N VAL A 374 -28.59 28.32 -24.32
CA VAL A 374 -29.46 29.28 -25.03
C VAL A 374 -29.75 28.64 -26.38
N GLY A 375 -30.99 28.20 -26.57
CA GLY A 375 -31.39 27.81 -27.90
C GLY A 375 -32.34 26.63 -28.03
N SER A 376 -33.49 26.68 -27.43
CA SER A 376 -34.68 26.20 -28.18
C SER A 376 -35.59 27.41 -28.42
N VAL A 377 -35.30 28.12 -29.46
CA VAL A 377 -36.29 29.02 -30.11
C VAL A 377 -37.44 28.11 -30.51
N ALA A 378 -38.46 28.10 -29.68
CA ALA A 378 -39.74 27.51 -30.05
C ALA A 378 -40.27 28.27 -31.27
N LYS A 379 -40.20 27.66 -32.44
CA LYS A 379 -40.97 28.04 -33.58
C LYS A 379 -42.45 27.95 -33.18
N LYS A 380 -43.03 29.10 -32.81
CA LYS A 380 -44.47 29.27 -32.83
C LYS A 380 -44.91 29.22 -34.29
N THR A 381 -45.35 28.09 -34.76
CA THR A 381 -46.17 27.98 -35.98
C THR A 381 -47.55 28.48 -35.63
N ALA A 382 -47.87 29.66 -36.13
CA ALA A 382 -49.22 30.24 -36.14
C ALA A 382 -50.18 29.28 -36.92
N ARG A 383 -51.25 28.90 -36.27
CA ARG A 383 -52.36 28.17 -36.88
C ARG A 383 -53.43 29.24 -37.22
N PRO A 384 -53.98 29.29 -38.43
CA PRO A 384 -55.00 30.29 -38.79
C PRO A 384 -56.33 30.01 -38.11
N GLU A 385 -56.96 31.09 -37.68
CA GLU A 385 -58.35 31.12 -37.23
C GLU A 385 -59.29 30.76 -38.38
N GLN A 386 -60.27 29.91 -38.13
CA GLN A 386 -61.48 29.84 -38.87
C GLN A 386 -62.69 29.60 -37.93
N GLY A 387 -63.52 30.63 -37.79
CA GLY A 387 -64.93 30.62 -38.02
C GLY A 387 -65.87 30.01 -36.98
N SER A 388 -66.45 30.90 -36.26
CA SER A 388 -67.68 30.81 -35.46
C SER A 388 -68.82 29.93 -36.01
N LYS A 389 -69.50 29.19 -35.10
CA LYS A 389 -70.97 29.21 -35.05
C LYS A 389 -71.47 28.69 -33.68
N ALA A 390 -72.27 29.54 -33.08
CA ALA A 390 -73.06 29.36 -31.89
C ALA A 390 -74.23 28.41 -32.07
N LYS A 391 -74.68 27.74 -31.00
CA LYS A 391 -76.04 27.45 -30.55
C LYS A 391 -75.96 26.78 -29.21
N VAL A 392 -76.33 27.40 -28.17
CA VAL A 392 -77.58 27.65 -27.39
C VAL A 392 -78.39 26.35 -27.11
N HIS A 393 -78.66 26.19 -25.88
CA HIS A 393 -79.72 25.67 -25.01
C HIS A 393 -79.35 24.43 -24.21
N SER A 394 -79.37 24.61 -22.93
CA SER A 394 -80.35 24.54 -21.86
C SER A 394 -80.60 23.16 -21.32
N GLY A 395 -80.55 23.05 -20.01
CA GLY A 395 -81.43 22.17 -19.28
C GLY A 395 -80.80 21.37 -18.16
N GLU A 396 -80.94 21.92 -17.00
CA GLU A 396 -81.38 21.34 -15.72
C GLU A 396 -80.85 20.03 -15.18
N LYS A 397 -80.44 20.16 -13.93
CA LYS A 397 -80.38 19.11 -12.87
C LYS A 397 -81.84 18.58 -12.61
N PRO A 398 -82.00 17.39 -11.95
CA PRO A 398 -81.68 17.28 -10.56
C PRO A 398 -81.30 15.85 -10.05
N SER A 399 -80.64 15.85 -8.91
CA SER A 399 -80.76 15.08 -7.64
C SER A 399 -81.19 13.59 -7.65
N GLY A 400 -80.58 12.90 -6.79
CA GLY A 400 -81.16 11.76 -6.08
C GLY A 400 -80.18 10.65 -5.75
N THR A 401 -79.73 10.72 -4.55
CA THR A 401 -79.77 9.76 -3.42
C THR A 401 -79.25 8.33 -3.60
N ASP A 402 -78.31 8.10 -2.74
CA ASP A 402 -78.25 7.01 -1.76
C ASP A 402 -78.06 5.54 -2.22
N SER A 403 -77.09 4.99 -1.66
CA SER A 403 -77.05 3.90 -0.68
C SER A 403 -75.95 2.91 -0.95
N THR A 404 -75.04 2.91 0.02
CA THR A 404 -74.65 1.75 0.89
C THR A 404 -74.42 0.40 0.24
N THR A 405 -73.25 -0.10 0.44
CA THR A 405 -72.92 -1.25 1.32
C THR A 405 -71.55 -1.79 0.98
N ALA A 406 -70.66 -1.71 1.90
CA ALA A 406 -70.18 -2.70 2.84
C ALA A 406 -69.12 -3.65 2.30
N LYS A 407 -67.99 -3.56 2.99
CA LYS A 407 -66.91 -4.56 3.11
C LYS A 407 -67.43 -5.97 3.45
N PRO A 408 -66.65 -7.01 3.28
CA PRO A 408 -65.90 -7.40 4.49
C PRO A 408 -64.45 -7.81 4.32
N LYS A 409 -63.79 -7.61 5.45
CA LYS A 409 -62.51 -8.14 5.91
C LYS A 409 -62.58 -9.65 6.08
N SER A 410 -61.49 -10.37 5.90
CA SER A 410 -61.16 -11.46 6.78
C SER A 410 -59.65 -11.49 7.07
N GLN A 411 -59.45 -11.28 8.28
CA GLN A 411 -58.40 -11.63 9.20
C GLN A 411 -58.26 -13.16 9.36
N ARG A 412 -57.08 -13.62 9.64
CA ARG A 412 -56.68 -14.51 10.75
C ARG A 412 -55.38 -15.18 10.37
N ALA A 413 -54.43 -15.45 11.24
CA ALA A 413 -54.18 -15.21 12.64
C ALA A 413 -52.77 -15.81 12.92
N LYS A 414 -52.16 -15.18 13.88
CA LYS A 414 -51.01 -15.63 14.65
C LYS A 414 -51.11 -17.11 15.09
N ALA A 415 -49.98 -17.78 15.19
CA ALA A 415 -49.69 -18.63 16.33
C ALA A 415 -48.19 -18.66 16.63
N THR A 416 -47.90 -18.18 17.79
CA THR A 416 -46.74 -18.30 18.65
C THR A 416 -46.71 -19.68 19.29
N SER A 417 -45.52 -20.22 19.61
CA SER A 417 -45.11 -20.79 20.89
C SER A 417 -43.77 -21.51 20.69
N HIS A 418 -42.75 -21.10 21.37
CA HIS A 418 -42.25 -21.38 22.71
C HIS A 418 -41.88 -22.87 22.95
N SER A 419 -40.69 -22.99 23.34
CA SER A 419 -40.03 -23.58 24.50
C SER A 419 -39.03 -24.67 24.09
N SER A 420 -37.74 -24.50 24.38
CA SER A 420 -37.00 -24.70 25.60
C SER A 420 -36.66 -26.14 25.94
N LYS A 421 -35.40 -26.28 26.24
CA LYS A 421 -34.74 -27.24 27.17
C LYS A 421 -34.16 -28.52 26.60
N LYS A 422 -32.84 -28.54 26.68
CA LYS A 422 -31.98 -29.17 27.70
C LYS A 422 -31.54 -30.59 27.42
N ASN A 423 -30.23 -30.75 27.52
CA ASN A 423 -29.42 -31.83 28.12
C ASN A 423 -29.60 -33.23 27.48
N ASP A 424 -28.62 -34.02 27.31
CA ASP A 424 -27.48 -34.44 28.13
C ASP A 424 -26.52 -35.32 27.33
N SER A 425 -25.27 -35.18 27.66
CA SER A 425 -24.26 -36.21 27.93
C SER A 425 -24.33 -37.60 27.27
N ALA A 426 -23.22 -38.02 26.77
CA ALA A 426 -22.45 -39.23 27.09
C ALA A 426 -21.78 -39.77 25.83
N LYS A 427 -20.47 -39.69 25.77
CA LYS A 427 -19.48 -40.73 26.10
C LYS A 427 -19.57 -42.01 25.25
N VAL A 428 -18.41 -42.30 24.67
CA VAL A 428 -17.69 -43.57 24.74
C VAL A 428 -17.36 -44.25 23.39
N GLN A 429 -16.05 -44.44 23.23
CA GLN A 429 -15.26 -45.54 22.61
C GLN A 429 -15.07 -45.50 21.08
N ALA A 430 -13.86 -45.18 20.62
CA ALA A 430 -12.69 -46.09 20.49
C ALA A 430 -12.96 -47.41 19.72
N ALA A 431 -12.40 -47.43 18.51
CA ALA A 431 -11.78 -48.64 17.98
C ALA A 431 -10.99 -48.31 16.69
N SER A 432 -9.72 -48.26 16.84
CA SER A 432 -8.63 -48.93 16.11
C SER A 432 -9.02 -49.75 14.87
N LYS A 433 -8.32 -49.49 13.76
CA LYS A 433 -7.55 -50.52 13.02
C LYS A 433 -6.79 -49.94 11.82
N LYS A 434 -5.48 -50.06 11.87
CA LYS A 434 -4.54 -50.13 10.73
C LYS A 434 -4.62 -51.52 10.10
N PRO A 435 -3.81 -51.86 9.09
CA PRO A 435 -3.38 -51.23 7.82
C PRO A 435 -3.58 -52.21 6.63
N HIS A 436 -3.39 -51.80 5.41
CA HIS A 436 -3.02 -52.70 4.32
C HIS A 436 -1.95 -52.13 3.41
N THR A 437 -0.89 -52.91 3.40
CA THR A 437 0.32 -52.89 2.58
C THR A 437 0.09 -53.49 1.20
N HIS A 438 1.10 -53.25 0.34
CA HIS A 438 1.52 -53.94 -0.90
C HIS A 438 0.98 -53.33 -2.20
N LYS A 439 1.80 -53.10 -3.24
CA LYS A 439 2.95 -53.85 -3.76
C LYS A 439 3.80 -53.01 -4.73
N LYS A 440 5.06 -53.21 -4.67
CA LYS A 440 6.13 -53.08 -5.63
C LYS A 440 5.82 -53.64 -7.04
N HIS A 441 6.38 -52.96 -8.06
CA HIS A 441 7.14 -53.55 -9.18
C HIS A 441 8.00 -52.45 -9.80
N SER A 442 9.29 -52.46 -9.78
CA SER A 442 10.39 -53.28 -10.27
C SER A 442 10.62 -53.17 -11.79
N LYS A 443 11.86 -52.65 -12.08
CA LYS A 443 12.79 -53.04 -13.13
C LYS A 443 12.64 -52.53 -14.55
N ASN A 444 13.62 -51.77 -15.03
CA ASN A 444 14.69 -52.20 -15.96
C ASN A 444 15.72 -51.10 -16.10
N LYS A 445 17.00 -51.22 -15.87
CA LYS A 445 18.15 -51.94 -16.39
C LYS A 445 18.41 -51.69 -17.89
N GLY A 446 19.56 -51.14 -18.17
CA GLY A 446 20.28 -51.14 -19.44
C GLY A 446 21.28 -50.02 -19.48
N MET A 447 22.46 -50.16 -19.03
CA MET A 447 23.69 -50.70 -19.60
C MET A 447 24.37 -49.76 -20.61
N ARG A 448 25.51 -49.21 -20.15
CA ARG A 448 26.86 -49.16 -20.72
C ARG A 448 27.08 -48.57 -22.11
N HIS A 449 28.01 -47.58 -22.22
CA HIS A 449 29.30 -47.84 -22.85
C HIS A 449 30.37 -46.84 -22.41
N LYS A 450 31.46 -47.41 -22.01
CA LYS A 450 32.81 -46.81 -21.85
C LYS A 450 33.39 -46.46 -23.20
N HIS A 451 34.13 -45.36 -23.32
CA HIS A 451 35.42 -45.41 -24.01
C HIS A 451 36.40 -44.48 -23.34
N GLN A 452 37.52 -45.12 -23.05
CA GLN A 452 38.79 -44.63 -22.53
C GLN A 452 39.70 -44.16 -23.67
N LEU A 453 40.71 -43.40 -23.26
CA LEU A 453 42.08 -43.26 -23.81
C LEU A 453 42.23 -42.17 -24.89
N LYS A 454 43.30 -41.36 -24.95
CA LYS A 454 44.65 -41.36 -24.40
C LYS A 454 45.28 -40.00 -24.71
N ASN A 455 46.13 -39.54 -23.77
CA ASN A 455 47.48 -38.97 -23.93
C ASN A 455 47.93 -38.34 -25.27
N GLN A 456 48.54 -37.16 -25.23
CA GLN A 456 49.97 -36.88 -25.16
C GLN A 456 50.23 -35.42 -25.55
N GLU A 457 50.91 -34.70 -24.68
CA GLU A 457 52.25 -34.10 -24.85
C GLU A 457 52.48 -33.16 -26.04
N GLY A 458 52.99 -31.97 -25.69
CA GLY A 458 54.13 -31.38 -26.35
C GLY A 458 53.88 -30.05 -27.12
N LYS A 459 54.09 -28.99 -26.58
CA LYS A 459 55.18 -28.02 -26.67
C LYS A 459 54.78 -26.70 -25.98
#